data_67540fb4ae80ab8b7bc53e6ef582f6df
#
_entry.id   67540fb4ae80ab8b7bc53e6ef582f6df
#
_cell.length_a   1.000
_cell.length_b   1.000
_cell.length_c   1.000
_cell.angle_alpha   90.00
_cell.angle_beta   90.00
_cell.angle_gamma   90.00
#
_symmetry.space_group_name_H-M   'P 1'
#
loop_
_entity.id
_entity.type
_entity.pdbx_description
1 polymer ?
#
loop_
_entity_poly.entity_id
_entity_poly.type
_entity_poly.pdbx_seq_one_letter_code
_entity_poly.pdbx_strand_id
1 'polypeptide(L)'
;MIQKFNNFKINTNGQKLYEFTDQTIDWIKKNEFKNGILNLSIQHTSASLIIQENADPDVQTDLINYFNKIVPMDNKMYIHTTEGKDDMPAHIKSSLTNNQISLSVKNGKLLLGTWQGIYLFEHRLNPQTRTIIYHFLGEV
;
A
#
# COMPACT_ATOMS: atom_id res chain seq x y z
N MET A 1 7.19 -25.08 -9.99
CA MET A 1 7.14 -23.64 -9.69
C MET A 1 6.21 -22.97 -10.66
N ILE A 2 5.33 -22.11 -10.16
CA ILE A 2 4.36 -21.38 -10.98
C ILE A 2 4.48 -19.88 -10.75
N GLN A 3 3.90 -19.12 -11.66
CA GLN A 3 3.67 -17.68 -11.49
C GLN A 3 2.18 -17.41 -11.64
N LYS A 4 1.65 -16.52 -10.81
CA LYS A 4 0.28 -16.07 -10.93
C LYS A 4 0.17 -14.59 -10.62
N PHE A 5 -0.63 -13.90 -11.42
CA PHE A 5 -0.89 -12.45 -11.29
C PHE A 5 -2.35 -12.24 -10.94
N ASN A 6 -2.61 -11.15 -10.24
CA ASN A 6 -3.95 -10.64 -10.02
C ASN A 6 -3.93 -9.13 -9.88
N ASN A 7 -4.97 -8.48 -10.35
CA ASN A 7 -5.20 -7.05 -10.13
C ASN A 7 -6.23 -6.89 -9.02
N PHE A 8 -5.83 -6.20 -7.97
CA PHE A 8 -6.71 -5.89 -6.86
C PHE A 8 -6.95 -4.38 -6.80
N LYS A 9 -8.21 -3.96 -6.75
CA LYS A 9 -8.57 -2.54 -6.73
C LYS A 9 -9.07 -2.13 -5.36
N ILE A 10 -8.61 -0.97 -4.91
CA ILE A 10 -9.08 -0.32 -3.69
C ILE A 10 -9.62 1.06 -4.06
N ASN A 11 -10.87 1.31 -3.68
CA ASN A 11 -11.45 2.64 -3.74
C ASN A 11 -11.10 3.39 -2.47
N THR A 12 -10.49 4.57 -2.61
CA THR A 12 -10.10 5.40 -1.49
C THR A 12 -10.96 6.64 -1.40
N ASN A 13 -11.04 7.19 -0.19
CA ASN A 13 -11.74 8.44 0.08
C ASN A 13 -10.92 9.27 1.07
N GLY A 14 -9.87 9.92 0.54
CA GLY A 14 -8.99 10.78 1.32
C GLY A 14 -7.77 10.07 1.89
N GLN A 15 -6.92 10.86 2.53
CA GLN A 15 -5.67 10.40 3.16
C GLN A 15 -5.97 9.43 4.28
N LYS A 16 -5.49 8.20 4.13
CA LYS A 16 -5.69 7.13 5.11
C LYS A 16 -4.79 5.95 4.77
N LEU A 17 -4.60 5.08 5.73
CA LEU A 17 -4.06 3.74 5.51
C LEU A 17 -5.24 2.78 5.32
N TYR A 18 -5.31 2.17 4.14
CA TYR A 18 -6.38 1.22 3.79
C TYR A 18 -5.82 -0.19 3.87
N GLU A 19 -6.22 -0.92 4.90
CA GLU A 19 -5.74 -2.29 5.13
C GLU A 19 -6.35 -3.26 4.11
N PHE A 20 -5.52 -4.14 3.53
CA PHE A 20 -5.97 -5.20 2.64
C PHE A 20 -5.29 -6.55 2.95
N THR A 21 -4.93 -6.77 4.20
CA THR A 21 -4.29 -8.00 4.68
C THR A 21 -5.18 -9.21 4.46
N ASP A 22 -6.46 -9.13 4.87
CA ASP A 22 -7.39 -10.26 4.79
C ASP A 22 -7.66 -10.67 3.35
N GLN A 23 -7.84 -9.70 2.44
CA GLN A 23 -8.04 -9.96 1.02
C GLN A 23 -6.81 -10.65 0.40
N THR A 24 -5.62 -10.28 0.86
CA THR A 24 -4.37 -10.90 0.40
C THR A 24 -4.25 -12.34 0.90
N ILE A 25 -4.57 -12.58 2.16
CA ILE A 25 -4.60 -13.92 2.76
C ILE A 25 -5.61 -14.81 2.03
N ASP A 26 -6.79 -14.28 1.74
CA ASP A 26 -7.83 -15.02 1.03
C ASP A 26 -7.40 -15.41 -0.38
N TRP A 27 -6.69 -14.52 -1.08
CA TRP A 27 -6.17 -14.82 -2.41
C TRP A 27 -5.14 -15.95 -2.38
N ILE A 28 -4.26 -15.98 -1.37
CA ILE A 28 -3.30 -17.06 -1.18
C ILE A 28 -4.01 -18.39 -0.93
N LYS A 29 -5.00 -18.40 -0.07
CA LYS A 29 -5.78 -19.61 0.26
C LYS A 29 -6.56 -20.13 -0.95
N LYS A 30 -7.24 -19.23 -1.66
CA LYS A 30 -8.05 -19.59 -2.84
C LYS A 30 -7.21 -20.22 -3.95
N ASN A 31 -5.96 -19.85 -4.07
CA ASN A 31 -5.05 -20.38 -5.08
C ASN A 31 -4.19 -21.54 -4.55
N GLU A 32 -4.37 -21.94 -3.31
CA GLU A 32 -3.65 -23.05 -2.69
C GLU A 32 -2.12 -22.88 -2.73
N PHE A 33 -1.63 -21.66 -2.73
CA PHE A 33 -0.18 -21.40 -2.72
C PHE A 33 0.44 -21.94 -1.43
N LYS A 34 1.60 -22.59 -1.56
CA LYS A 34 2.29 -23.21 -0.42
C LYS A 34 3.52 -22.44 0.00
N ASN A 35 4.53 -22.39 -0.86
CA ASN A 35 5.81 -21.74 -0.53
C ASN A 35 6.22 -20.84 -1.69
N GLY A 36 6.66 -19.65 -1.38
CA GLY A 36 7.12 -18.73 -2.43
C GLY A 36 7.17 -17.29 -1.96
N ILE A 37 7.20 -16.43 -2.95
CA ILE A 37 7.24 -14.98 -2.77
C ILE A 37 5.99 -14.36 -3.39
N LEU A 38 5.33 -13.53 -2.62
CA LEU A 38 4.28 -12.64 -3.12
C LEU A 38 4.86 -11.23 -3.23
N ASN A 39 4.93 -10.72 -4.45
CA ASN A 39 5.28 -9.33 -4.70
C ASN A 39 4.00 -8.52 -4.89
N LEU A 40 3.91 -7.41 -4.18
CA LEU A 40 2.83 -6.42 -4.31
C LEU A 40 3.42 -5.17 -4.91
N SER A 41 2.80 -4.63 -5.94
CA SER A 41 3.21 -3.36 -6.53
C SER A 41 2.01 -2.47 -6.82
N ILE A 42 2.21 -1.16 -6.76
CA ILE A 42 1.17 -0.18 -7.04
C ILE A 42 1.49 0.55 -8.34
N GLN A 43 0.48 0.72 -9.19
CA GLN A 43 0.64 1.37 -10.50
C GLN A 43 0.27 2.85 -10.44
N HIS A 44 0.74 3.54 -9.40
CA HIS A 44 0.41 4.95 -9.14
C HIS A 44 1.61 5.67 -8.55
N THR A 45 1.61 7.00 -8.68
CA THR A 45 2.68 7.87 -8.18
C THR A 45 2.23 8.81 -7.05
N SER A 46 0.99 8.68 -6.60
CA SER A 46 0.40 9.51 -5.52
C SER A 46 -0.24 8.70 -4.41
N ALA A 47 0.07 7.42 -4.35
CA ALA A 47 -0.22 6.49 -3.26
C ALA A 47 0.92 5.47 -3.18
N SER A 48 1.01 4.75 -2.07
CA SER A 48 2.11 3.81 -1.83
C SER A 48 1.66 2.62 -1.00
N LEU A 49 2.58 1.69 -0.75
CA LEU A 49 2.33 0.49 0.05
C LEU A 49 3.22 0.52 1.28
N ILE A 50 2.66 0.13 2.43
CA ILE A 50 3.45 -0.05 3.65
C ILE A 50 2.96 -1.27 4.42
N ILE A 51 3.87 -1.84 5.21
CA ILE A 51 3.55 -2.78 6.27
C ILE A 51 3.67 -2.02 7.57
N GLN A 52 2.62 -2.02 8.38
CA GLN A 52 2.59 -1.24 9.60
C GLN A 52 1.68 -1.91 10.65
N GLU A 53 1.76 -1.43 11.87
CA GLU A 53 0.94 -1.90 12.98
C GLU A 53 -0.55 -1.76 12.68
N ASN A 54 -1.32 -2.79 13.00
CA ASN A 54 -2.76 -2.87 12.74
C ASN A 54 -3.62 -2.94 14.02
N ALA A 55 -3.03 -2.76 15.19
CA ALA A 55 -3.75 -2.87 16.47
C ALA A 55 -4.21 -1.51 17.00
N ASP A 56 -3.30 -0.53 17.06
CA ASP A 56 -3.58 0.81 17.63
C ASP A 56 -3.79 1.82 16.50
N PRO A 57 -5.03 2.36 16.34
CA PRO A 57 -5.31 3.35 15.31
C PRO A 57 -4.51 4.65 15.47
N ASP A 58 -3.97 4.95 16.65
CA ASP A 58 -3.14 6.13 16.88
C ASP A 58 -1.85 6.11 16.06
N VAL A 59 -1.30 4.93 15.77
CA VAL A 59 -0.13 4.80 14.90
C VAL A 59 -0.43 5.36 13.51
N GLN A 60 -1.59 5.05 12.94
CA GLN A 60 -1.99 5.57 11.64
C GLN A 60 -2.18 7.09 11.67
N THR A 61 -2.83 7.60 12.70
CA THR A 61 -3.03 9.03 12.89
C THR A 61 -1.70 9.77 12.97
N ASP A 62 -0.77 9.27 13.78
CA ASP A 62 0.55 9.88 13.94
C ASP A 62 1.36 9.85 12.64
N LEU A 63 1.30 8.75 11.89
CA LEU A 63 1.97 8.65 10.59
C LEU A 63 1.44 9.69 9.60
N ILE A 64 0.13 9.82 9.47
CA ILE A 64 -0.49 10.79 8.57
C ILE A 64 -0.09 12.22 8.96
N ASN A 65 -0.17 12.53 10.23
CA ASN A 65 0.18 13.86 10.76
C ASN A 65 1.67 14.17 10.54
N TYR A 66 2.53 13.20 10.78
CA TYR A 66 3.97 13.36 10.57
C TYR A 66 4.30 13.65 9.10
N PHE A 67 3.76 12.85 8.18
CA PHE A 67 3.98 13.07 6.76
C PHE A 67 3.42 14.38 6.26
N ASN A 68 2.27 14.82 6.76
CA ASN A 68 1.70 16.12 6.44
C ASN A 68 2.57 17.28 6.95
N LYS A 69 3.26 17.06 8.06
CA LYS A 69 4.17 18.07 8.64
C LYS A 69 5.45 18.22 7.83
N ILE A 70 6.09 17.12 7.43
CA ILE A 70 7.36 17.16 6.70
C ILE A 70 7.18 17.43 5.20
N VAL A 71 6.00 17.15 4.65
CA VAL A 71 5.65 17.41 3.25
C VAL A 71 4.37 18.25 3.22
N PRO A 72 4.46 19.56 3.47
CA PRO A 72 3.27 20.40 3.61
C PRO A 72 2.60 20.67 2.25
N MET A 73 1.30 20.89 2.30
CA MET A 73 0.47 21.26 1.14
C MET A 73 0.52 22.77 0.90
N ASP A 74 1.71 23.27 0.57
CA ASP A 74 1.96 24.68 0.32
C ASP A 74 2.41 24.88 -1.12
N ASN A 75 1.54 25.43 -1.98
CA ASN A 75 1.84 25.67 -3.40
C ASN A 75 3.06 26.57 -3.63
N LYS A 76 3.44 27.37 -2.66
CA LYS A 76 4.62 28.24 -2.75
C LYS A 76 5.93 27.45 -2.73
N MET A 77 5.91 26.20 -2.25
CA MET A 77 7.09 25.34 -2.17
C MET A 77 7.33 24.53 -3.44
N TYR A 78 6.36 24.48 -4.36
CA TYR A 78 6.39 23.54 -5.49
C TYR A 78 6.10 24.25 -6.81
N ILE A 79 6.55 23.63 -7.91
CA ILE A 79 6.26 24.07 -9.28
C ILE A 79 5.03 23.33 -9.83
N HIS A 80 4.89 22.03 -9.50
CA HIS A 80 3.77 21.19 -9.92
C HIS A 80 2.54 21.48 -9.05
N THR A 81 1.69 22.42 -9.48
CA THR A 81 0.59 22.92 -8.64
C THR A 81 -0.78 22.91 -9.30
N THR A 82 -0.88 22.45 -10.58
CA THR A 82 -2.12 22.55 -11.36
C THR A 82 -3.18 21.49 -11.04
N GLU A 83 -2.81 20.42 -10.33
CA GLU A 83 -3.69 19.30 -10.01
C GLU A 83 -4.15 19.28 -8.55
N GLY A 84 -4.07 20.42 -7.87
CA GLY A 84 -4.41 20.58 -6.47
C GLY A 84 -3.19 20.68 -5.56
N LYS A 85 -3.37 21.30 -4.41
CA LYS A 85 -2.28 21.53 -3.43
C LYS A 85 -1.75 20.25 -2.81
N ASP A 86 -2.53 19.17 -2.87
CA ASP A 86 -2.16 17.87 -2.31
C ASP A 86 -1.39 16.97 -3.29
N ASP A 87 -1.34 17.32 -4.58
CA ASP A 87 -0.78 16.41 -5.59
C ASP A 87 0.73 16.30 -5.52
N MET A 88 1.47 17.41 -5.55
CA MET A 88 2.94 17.35 -5.42
C MET A 88 3.37 16.75 -4.07
N PRO A 89 2.78 17.14 -2.93
CA PRO A 89 3.02 16.44 -1.67
C PRO A 89 2.76 14.93 -1.74
N ALA A 90 1.71 14.51 -2.44
CA ALA A 90 1.40 13.09 -2.61
C ALA A 90 2.52 12.36 -3.38
N HIS A 91 3.06 12.96 -4.44
CA HIS A 91 4.20 12.40 -5.19
C HIS A 91 5.44 12.28 -4.30
N ILE A 92 5.72 13.25 -3.46
CA ILE A 92 6.87 13.23 -2.55
C ILE A 92 6.68 12.12 -1.50
N LYS A 93 5.51 12.02 -0.87
CA LYS A 93 5.20 10.99 0.11
C LYS A 93 5.32 9.59 -0.49
N SER A 94 4.82 9.43 -1.73
CA SER A 94 4.95 8.18 -2.48
C SER A 94 6.42 7.81 -2.74
N SER A 95 7.26 8.80 -2.99
CA SER A 95 8.71 8.60 -3.19
C SER A 95 9.46 8.27 -1.91
N LEU A 96 8.94 8.67 -0.75
CA LEU A 96 9.53 8.40 0.56
C LEU A 96 9.11 7.04 1.16
N THR A 97 8.09 6.43 0.61
CA THR A 97 7.57 5.14 1.07
C THR A 97 7.76 4.08 -0.02
N ASN A 98 7.01 2.99 0.00
CA ASN A 98 7.26 1.89 -0.93
C ASN A 98 6.23 1.88 -2.05
N ASN A 99 6.66 1.67 -3.29
CA ASN A 99 5.77 1.38 -4.41
C ASN A 99 5.62 -0.12 -4.66
N GLN A 100 6.48 -0.93 -4.04
CA GLN A 100 6.35 -2.38 -4.03
C GLN A 100 6.90 -2.94 -2.73
N ILE A 101 6.35 -4.08 -2.33
CA ILE A 101 6.80 -4.85 -1.17
C ILE A 101 6.75 -6.33 -1.53
N SER A 102 7.71 -7.08 -1.00
CA SER A 102 7.76 -8.54 -1.14
C SER A 102 7.48 -9.19 0.19
N LEU A 103 6.66 -10.23 0.15
CA LEU A 103 6.27 -11.00 1.33
C LEU A 103 6.57 -12.47 1.07
N SER A 104 7.06 -13.17 2.09
CA SER A 104 7.24 -14.61 2.02
C SER A 104 5.94 -15.33 2.32
N VAL A 105 5.70 -16.40 1.57
CA VAL A 105 4.62 -17.35 1.83
C VAL A 105 5.26 -18.69 2.20
N LYS A 106 4.86 -19.26 3.33
CA LYS A 106 5.35 -20.56 3.78
C LYS A 106 4.21 -21.39 4.32
N ASN A 107 4.08 -22.61 3.83
CA ASN A 107 3.02 -23.54 4.20
C ASN A 107 1.61 -22.90 4.09
N GLY A 108 1.39 -22.15 3.02
CA GLY A 108 0.10 -21.52 2.75
C GLY A 108 -0.18 -20.25 3.56
N LYS A 109 0.80 -19.73 4.28
CA LYS A 109 0.63 -18.55 5.15
C LYS A 109 1.59 -17.45 4.78
N LEU A 110 1.09 -16.22 4.77
CA LEU A 110 1.94 -15.02 4.75
C LEU A 110 2.75 -14.94 6.04
N LEU A 111 4.05 -14.71 5.91
CA LEU A 111 4.92 -14.52 7.08
C LEU A 111 4.86 -13.06 7.52
N LEU A 112 3.82 -12.74 8.26
CA LEU A 112 3.63 -11.45 8.92
C LEU A 112 3.71 -11.62 10.43
N GLY A 113 4.27 -10.64 11.12
CA GLY A 113 4.19 -10.54 12.57
C GLY A 113 2.74 -10.34 13.03
N THR A 114 2.47 -10.62 14.31
CA THR A 114 1.13 -10.53 14.90
C THR A 114 0.48 -9.16 14.67
N TRP A 115 1.26 -8.11 14.73
CA TRP A 115 0.79 -6.73 14.62
C TRP A 115 1.01 -6.10 13.26
N GLN A 116 1.51 -6.85 12.28
CA GLN A 116 1.75 -6.33 10.93
C GLN A 116 0.51 -6.48 10.06
N GLY A 117 0.11 -5.37 9.46
CA GLY A 117 -0.90 -5.34 8.40
C GLY A 117 -0.31 -4.78 7.11
N ILE A 118 -0.93 -5.12 5.99
CA ILE A 118 -0.57 -4.63 4.67
C ILE A 118 -1.53 -3.49 4.33
N TYR A 119 -0.98 -2.33 3.97
CA TYR A 119 -1.77 -1.12 3.74
C TYR A 119 -1.45 -0.45 2.42
N LEU A 120 -2.50 0.05 1.77
CA LEU A 120 -2.39 1.13 0.80
C LEU A 120 -2.34 2.45 1.56
N PHE A 121 -1.31 3.23 1.35
CA PHE A 121 -1.17 4.57 1.91
C PHE A 121 -1.62 5.59 0.88
N GLU A 122 -2.84 6.10 1.01
CA GLU A 122 -3.39 7.11 0.12
C GLU A 122 -2.92 8.49 0.52
N HIS A 123 -2.35 9.24 -0.44
CA HIS A 123 -1.80 10.57 -0.16
C HIS A 123 -2.65 11.70 -0.75
N ARG A 124 -3.66 11.38 -1.57
CA ARG A 124 -4.59 12.37 -2.13
C ARG A 124 -5.78 12.60 -1.20
N LEU A 125 -6.36 13.80 -1.29
CA LEU A 125 -7.53 14.17 -0.49
C LEU A 125 -8.86 13.71 -1.10
N ASN A 126 -8.93 13.68 -2.43
CA ASN A 126 -10.14 13.29 -3.17
C ASN A 126 -10.21 11.77 -3.39
N PRO A 127 -11.42 11.22 -3.59
CA PRO A 127 -11.58 9.81 -3.90
C PRO A 127 -10.77 9.36 -5.11
N GLN A 128 -10.16 8.19 -5.02
CA GLN A 128 -9.36 7.56 -6.06
C GLN A 128 -9.72 6.09 -6.18
N THR A 129 -9.41 5.49 -7.33
CA THR A 129 -9.37 4.03 -7.48
C THR A 129 -7.93 3.63 -7.70
N ARG A 130 -7.39 2.83 -6.78
CA ARG A 130 -5.99 2.39 -6.83
C ARG A 130 -5.93 0.92 -7.24
N THR A 131 -4.95 0.59 -8.09
CA THR A 131 -4.71 -0.78 -8.54
C THR A 131 -3.43 -1.31 -7.93
N ILE A 132 -3.54 -2.47 -7.29
CA ILE A 132 -2.41 -3.22 -6.74
C ILE A 132 -2.24 -4.48 -7.56
N ILE A 133 -1.03 -4.76 -7.99
CA ILE A 133 -0.68 -5.98 -8.68
C ILE A 133 -0.17 -6.99 -7.67
N TYR A 134 -0.82 -8.15 -7.63
CA TYR A 134 -0.31 -9.34 -6.96
C TYR A 134 0.49 -10.16 -7.95
N HIS A 135 1.71 -10.51 -7.60
CA HIS A 135 2.54 -11.42 -8.38
C HIS A 135 3.11 -12.48 -7.45
N PHE A 136 2.59 -13.69 -7.55
CA PHE A 136 3.11 -14.83 -6.80
C PHE A 136 4.06 -15.66 -7.67
N LEU A 137 5.18 -16.02 -7.09
CA LEU A 137 6.15 -16.96 -7.66
C LEU A 137 6.46 -18.02 -6.62
N GLY A 138 6.15 -19.28 -6.91
CA GLY A 138 6.38 -20.35 -5.94
C GLY A 138 5.67 -21.64 -6.27
N GLU A 139 5.28 -22.36 -5.22
CA GLU A 139 4.69 -23.70 -5.25
C GLU A 139 3.22 -23.66 -4.86
N VAL A 140 2.49 -24.56 -5.49
CA VAL A 140 1.07 -24.83 -5.19
C VAL A 140 0.92 -26.15 -4.43
#